data_a95d8c22caeba0dcdfd873cdf9a8c687
#
_entry.id   a95d8c22caeba0dcdfd873cdf9a8c687
#
_cell.length_a   1.000
_cell.length_b   1.000
_cell.length_c   1.000
_cell.angle_alpha   90.00
_cell.angle_beta   90.00
_cell.angle_gamma   90.00
#
_symmetry.space_group_name_H-M   'P 1'
#
loop_
_entity.id
_entity.type
_entity.pdbx_description
1 polymer ?
#
loop_
_entity_poly.entity_id
_entity_poly.type
_entity_poly.pdbx_seq_one_letter_code
_entity_poly.pdbx_strand_id
1 'polypeptide(L)'
;GADIIVLYKEFPHTDVVERAEDLLDLVLATLRGQVKPVMSVYDCRQIQSYPTTLQPMRALVDRIKAMEGRDGILSVSIAHCFPYGDVPEIGTRVLVIADGDKKKADALATALGEELVGRRGKTAPPAFDVPTGIAEGRAFNDLPVVIADPADNAGGGAPSDNTDILRHLIEIGAESACLGPIWDPIAVRLCFDAGLGARIPLRFGGKIAPTSGQPVDAEVEIVGLKRDAWQSFGPTQVPVGDCAAVKVGGVEVVLIANRTQATGLELFTNLGIDPRQRKLVVVKSTNHFMAAYGPVAKKVIYVESGGPLRRDHRKVPYVKAERPIWPLDADAKPRGLVF
;
A
#
# COMPACT_ATOMS: atom_id res chain seq x y z
N GLY A 1 10.29 27.05 -8.43
CA GLY A 1 9.29 26.03 -8.27
C GLY A 1 9.03 25.31 -9.57
N ALA A 2 8.15 24.32 -9.58
CA ALA A 2 7.70 23.67 -10.80
C ALA A 2 6.51 24.45 -11.39
N ASP A 3 6.48 24.62 -12.71
CA ASP A 3 5.41 25.33 -13.41
C ASP A 3 4.22 24.42 -13.68
N ILE A 4 4.46 23.11 -13.85
CA ILE A 4 3.46 22.09 -14.11
C ILE A 4 3.75 20.88 -13.21
N ILE A 5 2.72 20.38 -12.52
CA ILE A 5 2.81 19.19 -11.68
C ILE A 5 1.59 18.32 -11.95
N VAL A 6 1.80 17.10 -12.43
CA VAL A 6 0.78 16.08 -12.58
C VAL A 6 1.15 14.89 -11.69
N LEU A 7 0.22 14.46 -10.82
CA LEU A 7 0.45 13.38 -9.85
C LEU A 7 -0.39 12.15 -10.20
N TYR A 8 -0.01 11.01 -9.66
CA TYR A 8 -0.83 9.79 -9.70
C TYR A 8 -2.23 10.08 -9.17
N LYS A 9 -3.24 9.58 -9.88
CA LYS A 9 -4.64 9.67 -9.44
C LYS A 9 -5.10 8.38 -8.77
N GLU A 10 -4.38 7.29 -9.02
CA GLU A 10 -4.70 5.96 -8.50
C GLU A 10 -3.78 5.57 -7.34
N PHE A 11 -4.36 4.88 -6.37
CA PHE A 11 -3.63 4.14 -5.34
C PHE A 11 -4.29 2.76 -5.17
N PRO A 12 -3.69 1.67 -5.70
CA PRO A 12 -2.29 1.50 -6.20
C PRO A 12 -1.98 2.38 -7.42
N HIS A 13 -0.68 2.69 -7.60
CA HIS A 13 -0.19 3.55 -8.69
C HIS A 13 -0.20 2.79 -10.04
N THR A 14 -1.40 2.55 -10.58
CA THR A 14 -1.60 1.82 -11.82
C THR A 14 -1.65 2.71 -13.05
N ASP A 15 -1.66 4.04 -12.85
CA ASP A 15 -1.82 5.07 -13.87
C ASP A 15 -0.52 5.85 -14.18
N VAL A 16 0.64 5.20 -14.03
CA VAL A 16 1.96 5.84 -14.19
C VAL A 16 2.18 6.36 -15.61
N VAL A 17 1.84 5.54 -16.62
CA VAL A 17 2.04 5.86 -18.04
C VAL A 17 1.13 6.99 -18.45
N GLU A 18 -0.15 6.90 -18.15
CA GLU A 18 -1.15 7.91 -18.48
C GLU A 18 -0.81 9.27 -17.84
N ARG A 19 -0.28 9.25 -16.61
CA ARG A 19 0.14 10.53 -15.96
C ARG A 19 1.39 11.10 -16.58
N ALA A 20 2.31 10.29 -17.06
CA ALA A 20 3.49 10.75 -17.78
C ALA A 20 3.08 11.36 -19.16
N GLU A 21 2.14 10.74 -19.86
CA GLU A 21 1.57 11.24 -21.10
C GLU A 21 0.84 12.57 -20.90
N ASP A 22 -0.06 12.67 -19.89
CA ASP A 22 -0.75 13.91 -19.54
C ASP A 22 0.23 15.07 -19.25
N LEU A 23 1.30 14.77 -18.50
CA LEU A 23 2.33 15.77 -18.21
C LEU A 23 3.04 16.24 -19.48
N LEU A 24 3.44 15.30 -20.34
CA LEU A 24 4.12 15.60 -21.61
C LEU A 24 3.23 16.42 -22.53
N ASP A 25 1.97 16.02 -22.69
CA ASP A 25 1.01 16.73 -23.55
C ASP A 25 0.78 18.15 -23.06
N LEU A 26 0.63 18.36 -21.76
CA LEU A 26 0.47 19.68 -21.17
C LEU A 26 1.71 20.55 -21.36
N VAL A 27 2.92 20.01 -21.21
CA VAL A 27 4.18 20.71 -21.46
C VAL A 27 4.29 21.10 -22.93
N LEU A 28 4.00 20.20 -23.88
CA LEU A 28 4.05 20.45 -25.31
C LEU A 28 3.03 21.50 -25.74
N ALA A 29 1.79 21.43 -25.24
CA ALA A 29 0.76 22.42 -25.49
C ALA A 29 1.15 23.82 -24.99
N THR A 30 1.79 23.88 -23.82
CA THR A 30 2.33 25.12 -23.23
C THR A 30 3.43 25.71 -24.09
N LEU A 31 4.39 24.91 -24.52
CA LEU A 31 5.48 25.37 -25.41
C LEU A 31 5.00 25.86 -26.76
N ARG A 32 3.90 25.32 -27.29
CA ARG A 32 3.25 25.74 -28.51
C ARG A 32 2.35 26.97 -28.34
N GLY A 33 2.21 27.48 -27.12
CA GLY A 33 1.33 28.61 -26.82
C GLY A 33 -0.17 28.30 -26.93
N GLN A 34 -0.55 27.02 -26.94
CA GLN A 34 -1.93 26.56 -27.02
C GLN A 34 -2.69 26.70 -25.69
N VAL A 35 -1.97 26.61 -24.60
CA VAL A 35 -2.48 26.79 -23.22
C VAL A 35 -1.52 27.62 -22.39
N LYS A 36 -2.03 28.27 -21.35
CA LYS A 36 -1.26 29.05 -20.38
C LYS A 36 -1.53 28.51 -18.97
N PRO A 37 -0.83 27.46 -18.51
CA PRO A 37 -1.09 26.83 -17.21
C PRO A 37 -0.95 27.83 -16.06
N VAL A 38 -1.95 27.87 -15.20
CA VAL A 38 -1.90 28.55 -13.90
C VAL A 38 -2.31 27.54 -12.83
N MET A 39 -1.52 27.40 -11.80
CA MET A 39 -1.70 26.38 -10.76
C MET A 39 -2.23 27.00 -9.47
N SER A 40 -3.10 26.26 -8.79
CA SER A 40 -3.57 26.55 -7.44
C SER A 40 -3.36 25.33 -6.56
N VAL A 41 -2.93 25.57 -5.33
CA VAL A 41 -2.70 24.52 -4.34
C VAL A 41 -3.48 24.83 -3.07
N TYR A 42 -4.30 23.88 -2.63
CA TYR A 42 -5.02 23.96 -1.37
C TYR A 42 -4.41 22.98 -0.38
N ASP A 43 -3.95 23.44 0.79
CA ASP A 43 -3.39 22.62 1.87
C ASP A 43 -4.49 22.20 2.84
N CYS A 44 -4.83 20.92 2.81
CA CYS A 44 -5.87 20.31 3.65
C CYS A 44 -5.43 20.14 5.11
N ARG A 45 -4.14 20.27 5.44
CA ARG A 45 -3.58 20.04 6.79
C ARG A 45 -4.05 18.73 7.38
N GLN A 46 -3.89 17.63 6.63
CA GLN A 46 -4.30 16.29 7.07
C GLN A 46 -3.39 15.18 6.55
N ILE A 47 -3.23 14.15 7.36
CA ILE A 47 -2.50 12.92 7.06
C ILE A 47 -3.49 11.77 7.10
N GLN A 48 -3.77 11.12 5.97
CA GLN A 48 -4.58 9.91 5.92
C GLN A 48 -4.35 9.11 4.64
N SER A 49 -4.88 7.90 4.57
CA SER A 49 -4.81 7.05 3.38
C SER A 49 -6.04 7.23 2.49
N TYR A 50 -5.83 7.14 1.17
CA TYR A 50 -6.85 7.35 0.14
C TYR A 50 -6.87 6.18 -0.85
N PRO A 51 -7.32 4.98 -0.49
CA PRO A 51 -7.38 3.84 -1.42
C PRO A 51 -8.41 4.11 -2.51
N THR A 52 -7.95 4.36 -3.74
CA THR A 52 -8.80 4.77 -4.87
C THR A 52 -9.56 3.62 -5.51
N THR A 53 -9.26 2.39 -5.13
CA THR A 53 -10.01 1.19 -5.53
C THR A 53 -11.34 1.05 -4.78
N LEU A 54 -11.54 1.83 -3.72
CA LEU A 54 -12.70 1.74 -2.82
C LEU A 54 -13.47 3.06 -2.76
N GLN A 55 -14.77 2.97 -2.43
CA GLN A 55 -15.54 4.16 -2.09
C GLN A 55 -15.12 4.71 -0.72
N PRO A 56 -15.15 6.03 -0.53
CA PRO A 56 -15.66 7.06 -1.45
C PRO A 56 -14.60 7.60 -2.42
N MET A 57 -13.35 7.12 -2.36
CA MET A 57 -12.26 7.68 -3.15
C MET A 57 -12.38 7.36 -4.64
N ARG A 58 -12.92 6.18 -5.00
CA ARG A 58 -13.17 5.83 -6.40
C ARG A 58 -14.03 6.89 -7.11
N ALA A 59 -15.18 7.24 -6.53
CA ALA A 59 -16.07 8.25 -7.09
C ALA A 59 -15.41 9.63 -7.21
N LEU A 60 -14.55 10.00 -6.25
CA LEU A 60 -13.81 11.28 -6.33
C LEU A 60 -12.81 11.27 -7.49
N VAL A 61 -12.03 10.18 -7.65
CA VAL A 61 -11.06 10.06 -8.75
C VAL A 61 -11.75 10.07 -10.11
N ASP A 62 -12.84 9.33 -10.27
CA ASP A 62 -13.60 9.35 -11.53
C ASP A 62 -14.10 10.74 -11.89
N ARG A 63 -14.58 11.48 -10.88
CA ARG A 63 -15.06 12.85 -11.06
C ARG A 63 -13.92 13.82 -11.45
N ILE A 64 -12.77 13.78 -10.79
CA ILE A 64 -11.64 14.66 -11.14
C ILE A 64 -11.10 14.36 -12.54
N LYS A 65 -11.01 13.07 -12.93
CA LYS A 65 -10.65 12.68 -14.29
C LYS A 65 -11.65 13.25 -15.35
N ALA A 66 -12.93 13.26 -15.02
CA ALA A 66 -13.96 13.79 -15.91
C ALA A 66 -13.94 15.33 -16.03
N MET A 67 -13.30 16.06 -15.14
CA MET A 67 -13.14 17.51 -15.19
C MET A 67 -12.01 17.95 -16.12
N GLU A 68 -10.99 17.10 -16.29
CA GLU A 68 -9.79 17.42 -17.06
C GLU A 68 -10.10 17.54 -18.56
N GLY A 69 -9.47 18.51 -19.23
CA GLY A 69 -9.71 18.83 -20.63
C GLY A 69 -11.04 19.55 -20.91
N ARG A 70 -11.78 19.96 -19.86
CA ARG A 70 -13.08 20.64 -20.00
C ARG A 70 -13.08 21.97 -19.25
N ASP A 71 -13.84 22.93 -19.79
CA ASP A 71 -14.05 24.23 -19.16
C ASP A 71 -12.77 24.96 -18.73
N GLY A 72 -11.66 24.72 -19.45
CA GLY A 72 -10.37 25.32 -19.15
C GLY A 72 -9.66 24.70 -17.94
N ILE A 73 -10.11 23.56 -17.42
CA ILE A 73 -9.36 22.77 -16.42
C ILE A 73 -8.40 21.84 -17.15
N LEU A 74 -7.11 22.03 -16.94
CA LEU A 74 -6.04 21.27 -17.61
C LEU A 74 -5.66 20.02 -16.83
N SER A 75 -5.54 20.11 -15.50
CA SER A 75 -5.24 18.96 -14.65
C SER A 75 -5.75 19.17 -13.22
N VAL A 76 -6.17 18.07 -12.58
CA VAL A 76 -6.55 18.02 -11.17
C VAL A 76 -5.82 16.86 -10.49
N SER A 77 -5.05 17.14 -9.46
CA SER A 77 -4.28 16.14 -8.72
C SER A 77 -4.53 16.26 -7.22
N ILE A 78 -4.61 15.10 -6.53
CA ILE A 78 -4.63 15.02 -5.09
C ILE A 78 -3.28 14.46 -4.63
N ALA A 79 -2.47 15.29 -4.00
CA ALA A 79 -1.23 14.85 -3.35
C ALA A 79 -1.60 14.15 -2.04
N HIS A 80 -1.67 12.83 -2.04
CA HIS A 80 -2.11 12.03 -0.89
C HIS A 80 -1.23 12.22 0.36
N CYS A 81 0.02 12.61 0.19
CA CYS A 81 1.16 12.54 1.08
C CYS A 81 1.62 11.10 1.37
N PHE A 82 2.87 10.96 1.81
CA PHE A 82 3.39 9.71 2.38
C PHE A 82 3.32 9.82 3.91
N PRO A 83 2.40 9.10 4.58
CA PRO A 83 2.11 9.32 6.00
C PRO A 83 3.28 9.09 6.94
N TYR A 84 4.30 8.37 6.52
CA TYR A 84 5.46 7.99 7.35
C TYR A 84 6.70 8.85 7.07
N GLY A 85 6.61 9.83 6.17
CA GLY A 85 7.64 10.81 5.92
C GLY A 85 7.53 11.96 6.92
N ASP A 86 8.37 11.96 7.96
CA ASP A 86 8.38 13.02 8.99
C ASP A 86 9.13 14.25 8.47
N VAL A 87 8.42 15.09 7.72
CA VAL A 87 8.92 16.36 7.17
C VAL A 87 7.97 17.50 7.54
N PRO A 88 8.45 18.76 7.61
CA PRO A 88 7.60 19.90 7.98
C PRO A 88 6.36 20.05 7.09
N GLU A 89 6.53 19.85 5.80
CA GLU A 89 5.48 20.05 4.79
C GLU A 89 4.56 18.84 4.60
N ILE A 90 4.62 17.85 5.46
CA ILE A 90 3.73 16.67 5.38
C ILE A 90 2.26 17.09 5.32
N GLY A 91 1.47 16.37 4.57
CA GLY A 91 0.02 16.55 4.50
C GLY A 91 -0.54 16.52 3.09
N THR A 92 -1.83 16.26 3.02
CA THR A 92 -2.59 16.18 1.77
C THR A 92 -2.79 17.56 1.16
N ARG A 93 -2.57 17.66 -0.16
CA ARG A 93 -2.84 18.86 -0.94
C ARG A 93 -3.68 18.55 -2.16
N VAL A 94 -4.47 19.52 -2.59
CA VAL A 94 -5.18 19.51 -3.87
C VAL A 94 -4.50 20.48 -4.79
N LEU A 95 -4.12 20.02 -5.98
CA LEU A 95 -3.54 20.84 -7.05
C LEU A 95 -4.55 20.93 -8.18
N VAL A 96 -4.78 22.13 -8.68
CA VAL A 96 -5.59 22.38 -9.89
C VAL A 96 -4.79 23.26 -10.85
N ILE A 97 -4.73 22.84 -12.10
CA ILE A 97 -4.13 23.62 -13.19
C ILE A 97 -5.26 24.02 -14.15
N ALA A 98 -5.42 25.31 -14.35
CA ALA A 98 -6.37 25.88 -15.32
C ALA A 98 -5.64 26.66 -16.43
N ASP A 99 -6.32 26.85 -17.56
CA ASP A 99 -5.81 27.60 -18.70
C ASP A 99 -6.04 29.12 -18.51
N GLY A 100 -5.01 29.80 -18.03
CA GLY A 100 -5.00 31.27 -17.85
C GLY A 100 -5.94 31.81 -16.76
N ASP A 101 -6.79 30.99 -16.14
CA ASP A 101 -7.80 31.42 -15.17
C ASP A 101 -7.45 30.99 -13.73
N LYS A 102 -6.68 31.83 -13.05
CA LYS A 102 -6.29 31.63 -11.65
C LYS A 102 -7.50 31.55 -10.72
N LYS A 103 -8.54 32.37 -10.96
CA LYS A 103 -9.73 32.37 -10.09
C LYS A 103 -10.49 31.04 -10.18
N LYS A 104 -10.60 30.48 -11.36
CA LYS A 104 -11.20 29.15 -11.58
C LYS A 104 -10.38 28.05 -10.89
N ALA A 105 -9.05 28.09 -11.04
CA ALA A 105 -8.17 27.14 -10.34
C ALA A 105 -8.31 27.23 -8.81
N ASP A 106 -8.34 28.45 -8.26
CA ASP A 106 -8.54 28.69 -6.82
C ASP A 106 -9.89 28.16 -6.32
N ALA A 107 -10.96 28.46 -7.04
CA ALA A 107 -12.31 28.04 -6.66
C ALA A 107 -12.43 26.50 -6.65
N LEU A 108 -11.91 25.82 -7.68
CA LEU A 108 -11.97 24.36 -7.76
C LEU A 108 -11.04 23.70 -6.71
N ALA A 109 -9.83 24.22 -6.53
CA ALA A 109 -8.90 23.70 -5.50
C ALA A 109 -9.50 23.82 -4.09
N THR A 110 -10.17 24.94 -3.81
CA THR A 110 -10.88 25.17 -2.53
C THR A 110 -12.02 24.18 -2.36
N ALA A 111 -12.91 24.04 -3.35
CA ALA A 111 -14.06 23.15 -3.25
C ALA A 111 -13.65 21.68 -3.04
N LEU A 112 -12.65 21.18 -3.78
CA LEU A 112 -12.15 19.83 -3.63
C LEU A 112 -11.38 19.64 -2.31
N GLY A 113 -10.64 20.66 -1.88
CA GLY A 113 -9.92 20.64 -0.60
C GLY A 113 -10.86 20.57 0.60
N GLU A 114 -11.91 21.38 0.62
CA GLU A 114 -12.94 21.36 1.65
C GLU A 114 -13.71 20.03 1.67
N GLU A 115 -14.00 19.47 0.50
CA GLU A 115 -14.59 18.14 0.39
C GLU A 115 -13.70 17.07 1.03
N LEU A 116 -12.38 17.07 0.76
CA LEU A 116 -11.44 16.14 1.38
C LEU A 116 -11.33 16.34 2.89
N VAL A 117 -11.38 17.57 3.38
CA VAL A 117 -11.44 17.87 4.82
C VAL A 117 -12.71 17.28 5.44
N GLY A 118 -13.85 17.40 4.78
CA GLY A 118 -15.12 16.79 5.21
C GLY A 118 -15.13 15.25 5.22
N ARG A 119 -14.14 14.63 4.54
CA ARG A 119 -13.95 13.17 4.49
C ARG A 119 -12.91 12.63 5.48
N ARG A 120 -12.42 13.44 6.41
CA ARG A 120 -11.48 13.02 7.45
C ARG A 120 -11.97 11.76 8.18
N GLY A 121 -11.12 10.74 8.27
CA GLY A 121 -11.44 9.46 8.91
C GLY A 121 -12.43 8.54 8.15
N LYS A 122 -12.87 8.93 6.94
CA LYS A 122 -13.88 8.19 6.17
C LYS A 122 -13.37 7.66 4.81
N THR A 123 -12.07 7.75 4.55
CA THR A 123 -11.50 7.45 3.22
C THR A 123 -10.93 6.06 3.09
N ALA A 124 -10.64 5.39 4.20
CA ALA A 124 -10.06 4.06 4.21
C ALA A 124 -10.93 3.07 5.00
N PRO A 125 -10.92 1.77 4.63
CA PRO A 125 -11.63 0.75 5.39
C PRO A 125 -11.05 0.62 6.80
N PRO A 126 -11.82 0.12 7.78
CA PRO A 126 -11.33 -0.16 9.11
C PRO A 126 -10.22 -1.21 9.06
N ALA A 127 -9.33 -1.19 10.05
CA ALA A 127 -8.39 -2.27 10.30
C ALA A 127 -8.71 -2.93 11.62
N PHE A 128 -8.51 -4.24 11.66
CA PHE A 128 -8.71 -5.07 12.85
C PHE A 128 -7.35 -5.34 13.52
N ASP A 129 -7.38 -5.68 14.80
CA ASP A 129 -6.26 -6.38 15.42
C ASP A 129 -6.09 -7.80 14.84
N VAL A 130 -4.95 -8.43 15.10
CA VAL A 130 -4.63 -9.73 14.51
C VAL A 130 -5.67 -10.80 14.86
N PRO A 131 -6.06 -11.04 16.13
CA PRO A 131 -7.05 -12.06 16.47
C PRO A 131 -8.41 -11.82 15.81
N THR A 132 -8.91 -10.60 15.87
CA THR A 132 -10.23 -10.24 15.31
C THR A 132 -10.26 -10.39 13.80
N GLY A 133 -9.25 -9.86 13.09
CA GLY A 133 -9.20 -9.94 11.63
C GLY A 133 -9.05 -11.36 11.10
N ILE A 134 -8.27 -12.20 11.78
CA ILE A 134 -8.12 -13.62 11.42
C ILE A 134 -9.42 -14.39 11.70
N ALA A 135 -10.08 -14.14 12.84
CA ALA A 135 -11.37 -14.75 13.15
C ALA A 135 -12.45 -14.41 12.10
N GLU A 136 -12.54 -13.13 11.71
CA GLU A 136 -13.43 -12.66 10.64
C GLU A 136 -13.13 -13.36 9.29
N GLY A 137 -11.83 -13.52 8.95
CA GLY A 137 -11.41 -14.21 7.74
C GLY A 137 -11.78 -15.69 7.73
N ARG A 138 -11.61 -16.37 8.86
CA ARG A 138 -11.98 -17.79 9.03
C ARG A 138 -13.49 -18.02 8.97
N ALA A 139 -14.26 -17.11 9.55
CA ALA A 139 -15.73 -17.20 9.60
C ALA A 139 -16.40 -16.92 8.24
N PHE A 140 -15.72 -16.26 7.30
CA PHE A 140 -16.26 -15.98 5.98
C PHE A 140 -16.39 -17.30 5.19
N ASN A 141 -17.51 -17.55 4.48
CA ASN A 141 -17.76 -18.87 3.89
C ASN A 141 -16.90 -19.17 2.65
N ASP A 142 -16.68 -18.17 1.80
CA ASP A 142 -15.96 -18.33 0.54
C ASP A 142 -14.44 -18.19 0.70
N LEU A 143 -13.70 -18.55 -0.36
CA LEU A 143 -12.26 -18.40 -0.45
C LEU A 143 -11.87 -17.81 -1.82
N PRO A 144 -10.72 -17.15 -1.91
CA PRO A 144 -9.80 -16.77 -0.83
C PRO A 144 -10.27 -15.52 -0.05
N VAL A 145 -9.96 -15.47 1.24
CA VAL A 145 -10.00 -14.22 2.02
C VAL A 145 -8.58 -13.66 2.07
N VAL A 146 -8.39 -12.48 1.52
CA VAL A 146 -7.10 -11.79 1.56
C VAL A 146 -7.01 -10.94 2.82
N ILE A 147 -5.99 -11.21 3.63
CA ILE A 147 -5.64 -10.46 4.84
C ILE A 147 -4.45 -9.55 4.51
N ALA A 148 -4.67 -8.26 4.45
CA ALA A 148 -3.60 -7.30 4.19
C ALA A 148 -3.00 -6.80 5.51
N ASP A 149 -1.68 -6.89 5.62
CA ASP A 149 -0.87 -6.31 6.69
C ASP A 149 -0.12 -5.07 6.19
N PRO A 150 -0.69 -3.87 6.28
CA PRO A 150 -0.01 -2.65 5.88
C PRO A 150 1.09 -2.23 6.85
N ALA A 151 1.05 -2.70 8.10
CA ALA A 151 1.99 -2.25 9.13
C ALA A 151 3.43 -2.71 8.87
N ASP A 152 3.60 -3.84 8.15
CA ASP A 152 4.92 -4.37 7.79
C ASP A 152 5.14 -4.42 6.26
N ASN A 153 4.69 -3.39 5.56
CA ASN A 153 4.85 -3.24 4.12
C ASN A 153 6.26 -2.72 3.75
N ALA A 154 7.06 -3.54 3.06
CA ALA A 154 8.39 -3.15 2.57
C ALA A 154 8.36 -1.93 1.63
N GLY A 155 7.31 -1.77 0.82
CA GLY A 155 7.13 -0.61 -0.06
C GLY A 155 6.94 0.70 0.68
N GLY A 156 6.56 0.67 1.95
CA GLY A 156 6.49 1.82 2.85
C GLY A 156 7.74 1.99 3.73
N GLY A 157 8.75 1.13 3.59
CA GLY A 157 9.99 1.18 4.35
C GLY A 157 10.06 0.22 5.55
N ALA A 158 9.03 -0.57 5.80
CA ALA A 158 9.05 -1.57 6.86
C ALA A 158 10.02 -2.74 6.56
N PRO A 159 10.47 -3.47 7.58
CA PRO A 159 11.35 -4.62 7.41
C PRO A 159 10.78 -5.74 6.53
N SER A 160 9.47 -5.96 6.57
CA SER A 160 8.78 -7.11 5.95
C SER A 160 9.15 -8.46 6.58
N ASP A 161 9.45 -8.46 7.87
CA ASP A 161 9.79 -9.67 8.62
C ASP A 161 8.96 -9.85 9.90
N ASN A 162 7.91 -9.01 10.12
CA ASN A 162 7.03 -9.14 11.27
C ASN A 162 6.29 -10.48 11.26
N THR A 163 6.24 -11.12 12.40
CA THR A 163 5.74 -12.49 12.59
C THR A 163 4.42 -12.56 13.35
N ASP A 164 3.85 -11.46 13.81
CA ASP A 164 2.68 -11.46 14.70
C ASP A 164 1.49 -12.24 14.11
N ILE A 165 1.16 -11.99 12.83
CA ILE A 165 0.08 -12.72 12.15
C ILE A 165 0.44 -14.21 11.99
N LEU A 166 1.66 -14.50 11.58
CA LEU A 166 2.11 -15.90 11.41
C LEU A 166 2.06 -16.68 12.72
N ARG A 167 2.56 -16.09 13.80
CA ARG A 167 2.54 -16.72 15.12
C ARG A 167 1.11 -17.02 15.57
N HIS A 168 0.20 -16.06 15.37
CA HIS A 168 -1.21 -16.27 15.70
C HIS A 168 -1.84 -17.38 14.84
N LEU A 169 -1.55 -17.44 13.54
CA LEU A 169 -2.05 -18.52 12.67
C LEU A 169 -1.55 -19.91 13.12
N ILE A 170 -0.27 -20.01 13.54
CA ILE A 170 0.30 -21.25 14.07
C ILE A 170 -0.37 -21.62 15.40
N GLU A 171 -0.49 -20.67 16.32
CA GLU A 171 -1.09 -20.85 17.64
C GLU A 171 -2.52 -21.41 17.60
N ILE A 172 -3.33 -20.88 16.68
CA ILE A 172 -4.74 -21.34 16.53
C ILE A 172 -4.88 -22.57 15.63
N GLY A 173 -3.76 -23.17 15.16
CA GLY A 173 -3.79 -24.30 14.23
C GLY A 173 -4.54 -23.98 12.93
N ALA A 174 -4.25 -22.83 12.30
CA ALA A 174 -4.90 -22.45 11.07
C ALA A 174 -4.56 -23.42 9.93
N GLU A 175 -5.59 -23.82 9.20
CA GLU A 175 -5.49 -24.69 8.04
C GLU A 175 -5.71 -23.91 6.75
N SER A 176 -5.14 -24.40 5.63
CA SER A 176 -5.34 -23.79 4.30
C SER A 176 -5.00 -22.27 4.26
N ALA A 177 -3.88 -21.89 4.87
CA ALA A 177 -3.39 -20.52 4.90
C ALA A 177 -2.05 -20.40 4.17
N CYS A 178 -1.86 -19.27 3.45
CA CYS A 178 -0.54 -18.88 2.97
C CYS A 178 -0.22 -17.43 3.39
N LEU A 179 1.06 -17.16 3.67
CA LEU A 179 1.54 -15.87 4.15
C LEU A 179 2.83 -15.47 3.44
N GLY A 180 2.93 -14.21 3.02
CA GLY A 180 4.13 -13.66 2.43
C GLY A 180 4.04 -12.19 2.04
N PRO A 181 5.22 -11.64 1.71
CA PRO A 181 6.55 -12.22 1.90
C PRO A 181 7.06 -12.03 3.34
N ILE A 182 7.97 -12.88 3.79
CA ILE A 182 8.85 -12.60 4.91
C ILE A 182 10.27 -12.44 4.38
N TRP A 183 10.87 -11.28 4.60
CA TRP A 183 12.23 -11.02 4.19
C TRP A 183 13.22 -11.64 5.18
N ASP A 184 13.84 -12.74 4.77
CA ASP A 184 14.85 -13.44 5.56
C ASP A 184 15.84 -14.17 4.64
N PRO A 185 16.84 -13.46 4.08
CA PRO A 185 17.80 -14.05 3.13
C PRO A 185 18.58 -15.24 3.71
N ILE A 186 18.84 -15.23 5.03
CA ILE A 186 19.57 -16.32 5.69
C ILE A 186 18.70 -17.59 5.75
N ALA A 187 17.43 -17.44 6.13
CA ALA A 187 16.50 -18.58 6.13
C ALA A 187 16.30 -19.13 4.72
N VAL A 188 16.19 -18.28 3.69
CA VAL A 188 16.14 -18.69 2.28
C VAL A 188 17.36 -19.55 1.92
N ARG A 189 18.56 -19.09 2.25
CA ARG A 189 19.81 -19.84 1.99
C ARG A 189 19.80 -21.21 2.66
N LEU A 190 19.43 -21.28 3.93
CA LEU A 190 19.34 -22.56 4.67
C LEU A 190 18.34 -23.53 4.01
N CYS A 191 17.22 -23.01 3.47
CA CYS A 191 16.27 -23.83 2.72
C CYS A 191 16.88 -24.39 1.44
N PHE A 192 17.65 -23.59 0.69
CA PHE A 192 18.35 -24.07 -0.51
C PHE A 192 19.42 -25.10 -0.18
N ASP A 193 20.17 -24.91 0.90
CA ASP A 193 21.22 -25.85 1.34
C ASP A 193 20.60 -27.19 1.77
N ALA A 194 19.42 -27.18 2.39
CA ALA A 194 18.71 -28.38 2.83
C ALA A 194 17.98 -29.11 1.68
N GLY A 195 17.46 -28.36 0.71
CA GLY A 195 16.78 -28.88 -0.47
C GLY A 195 15.27 -29.08 -0.30
N LEU A 196 14.60 -29.21 -1.45
CA LEU A 196 13.15 -29.40 -1.53
C LEU A 196 12.71 -30.70 -0.84
N GLY A 197 11.66 -30.67 -0.05
CA GLY A 197 11.10 -31.79 0.69
C GLY A 197 11.82 -32.05 2.04
N ALA A 198 12.92 -31.35 2.33
CA ALA A 198 13.61 -31.50 3.60
C ALA A 198 12.78 -30.96 4.76
N ARG A 199 12.92 -31.59 5.94
CA ARG A 199 12.39 -31.11 7.22
C ARG A 199 13.55 -30.68 8.10
N ILE A 200 13.52 -29.42 8.52
CA ILE A 200 14.59 -28.82 9.32
C ILE A 200 14.04 -27.93 10.44
N PRO A 201 14.74 -27.84 11.58
CA PRO A 201 14.49 -26.76 12.52
C PRO A 201 14.95 -25.45 11.90
N LEU A 202 14.06 -24.48 11.82
CA LEU A 202 14.34 -23.18 11.20
C LEU A 202 13.90 -22.04 12.10
N ARG A 203 14.78 -21.04 12.30
CA ARG A 203 14.44 -19.74 12.88
C ARG A 203 14.30 -18.71 11.78
N PHE A 204 13.13 -18.09 11.65
CA PHE A 204 12.87 -17.14 10.57
C PHE A 204 11.91 -15.98 10.97
N GLY A 205 12.05 -14.86 10.28
CA GLY A 205 11.34 -13.62 10.58
C GLY A 205 11.67 -13.04 11.95
N GLY A 206 11.08 -11.90 12.30
CA GLY A 206 11.18 -11.31 13.64
C GLY A 206 12.59 -10.90 14.08
N LYS A 207 13.48 -10.52 13.13
CA LYS A 207 14.91 -10.34 13.41
C LYS A 207 15.43 -8.91 13.23
N ILE A 208 14.75 -8.08 12.40
CA ILE A 208 15.33 -6.85 11.87
C ILE A 208 15.13 -5.67 12.81
N ALA A 209 13.97 -5.54 13.44
CA ALA A 209 13.63 -4.41 14.27
C ALA A 209 12.79 -4.81 15.49
N PRO A 210 12.71 -3.98 16.53
CA PRO A 210 11.81 -4.24 17.66
C PRO A 210 10.33 -4.41 17.26
N THR A 211 9.95 -3.82 16.13
CA THR A 211 8.61 -3.92 15.55
C THR A 211 8.38 -5.16 14.69
N SER A 212 9.39 -6.00 14.52
CA SER A 212 9.30 -7.25 13.75
C SER A 212 8.62 -8.39 14.50
N GLY A 213 8.30 -8.21 15.78
CA GLY A 213 7.79 -9.27 16.65
C GLY A 213 8.89 -10.22 17.11
N GLN A 214 8.53 -11.44 17.50
CA GLN A 214 9.50 -12.46 17.92
C GLN A 214 9.76 -13.43 16.76
N PRO A 215 11.00 -13.91 16.55
CA PRO A 215 11.28 -14.93 15.56
C PRO A 215 10.39 -16.19 15.74
N VAL A 216 10.10 -16.84 14.64
CA VAL A 216 9.46 -18.16 14.67
C VAL A 216 10.55 -19.24 14.69
N ASP A 217 10.55 -20.06 15.73
CA ASP A 217 11.35 -21.29 15.83
C ASP A 217 10.41 -22.47 15.62
N ALA A 218 10.57 -23.19 14.52
CA ALA A 218 9.71 -24.32 14.20
C ALA A 218 10.45 -25.39 13.38
N GLU A 219 10.00 -26.64 13.46
CA GLU A 219 10.29 -27.63 12.45
C GLU A 219 9.44 -27.31 11.21
N VAL A 220 10.09 -27.11 10.07
CA VAL A 220 9.43 -26.74 8.82
C VAL A 220 9.70 -27.80 7.75
N GLU A 221 8.75 -27.98 6.85
CA GLU A 221 8.94 -28.70 5.60
C GLU A 221 9.16 -27.71 4.46
N ILE A 222 10.22 -27.89 3.66
CA ILE A 222 10.52 -27.05 2.50
C ILE A 222 9.67 -27.53 1.32
N VAL A 223 8.64 -26.76 0.96
CA VAL A 223 7.65 -27.16 -0.05
C VAL A 223 7.84 -26.45 -1.40
N GLY A 224 8.73 -25.48 -1.49
CA GLY A 224 9.04 -24.78 -2.74
C GLY A 224 10.36 -24.05 -2.68
N LEU A 225 11.11 -24.05 -3.79
CA LEU A 225 12.36 -23.32 -3.96
C LEU A 225 12.38 -22.69 -5.35
N LYS A 226 12.73 -21.42 -5.46
CA LYS A 226 12.84 -20.72 -6.74
C LYS A 226 13.98 -19.72 -6.70
N ARG A 227 14.94 -19.85 -7.62
CA ARG A 227 15.99 -18.84 -7.84
C ARG A 227 15.48 -17.71 -8.72
N ASP A 228 15.99 -16.49 -8.48
CA ASP A 228 15.73 -15.31 -9.28
C ASP A 228 14.22 -15.10 -9.55
N ALA A 229 13.41 -15.31 -8.51
CA ALA A 229 11.96 -15.13 -8.60
C ALA A 229 11.59 -13.66 -8.83
N TRP A 230 10.46 -13.46 -9.45
CA TRP A 230 9.87 -12.15 -9.71
C TRP A 230 8.36 -12.19 -9.46
N GLN A 231 7.76 -11.03 -9.35
CA GLN A 231 6.31 -10.86 -9.32
C GLN A 231 5.89 -9.67 -10.19
N SER A 232 4.66 -9.67 -10.65
CA SER A 232 4.11 -8.56 -11.44
C SER A 232 3.75 -7.35 -10.58
N PHE A 233 3.96 -6.15 -11.13
CA PHE A 233 3.40 -4.90 -10.65
C PHE A 233 2.92 -4.08 -11.86
N GLY A 234 1.63 -4.18 -12.17
CA GLY A 234 1.10 -3.70 -13.43
C GLY A 234 1.84 -4.38 -14.62
N PRO A 235 2.34 -3.61 -15.59
CA PRO A 235 3.08 -4.15 -16.74
C PRO A 235 4.54 -4.50 -16.42
N THR A 236 5.04 -4.19 -15.22
CA THR A 236 6.45 -4.40 -14.86
C THR A 236 6.65 -5.66 -14.04
N GLN A 237 7.88 -6.19 -14.08
CA GLN A 237 8.34 -7.27 -13.22
C GLN A 237 9.20 -6.70 -12.09
N VAL A 238 8.89 -7.09 -10.85
CA VAL A 238 9.66 -6.72 -9.66
C VAL A 238 10.44 -7.94 -9.18
N PRO A 239 11.76 -7.85 -9.05
CA PRO A 239 12.58 -8.96 -8.58
C PRO A 239 12.30 -9.23 -7.09
N VAL A 240 12.07 -10.49 -6.77
CA VAL A 240 11.89 -11.01 -5.41
C VAL A 240 13.17 -11.69 -4.92
N GLY A 241 14.07 -12.04 -5.85
CA GLY A 241 15.30 -12.78 -5.58
C GLY A 241 15.06 -14.26 -5.36
N ASP A 242 16.01 -14.93 -4.73
CA ASP A 242 15.83 -16.32 -4.32
C ASP A 242 14.70 -16.41 -3.29
N CYS A 243 13.82 -17.40 -3.46
CA CYS A 243 12.65 -17.61 -2.62
C CYS A 243 12.53 -19.04 -2.16
N ALA A 244 12.02 -19.23 -0.95
CA ALA A 244 11.65 -20.52 -0.42
C ALA A 244 10.23 -20.49 0.14
N ALA A 245 9.48 -21.56 -0.06
CA ALA A 245 8.24 -21.81 0.67
C ALA A 245 8.48 -22.85 1.74
N VAL A 246 8.10 -22.51 2.95
CA VAL A 246 8.16 -23.45 4.09
C VAL A 246 6.77 -23.66 4.65
N LYS A 247 6.49 -24.88 5.11
CA LYS A 247 5.21 -25.25 5.72
C LYS A 247 5.39 -25.49 7.20
N VAL A 248 4.58 -24.80 8.00
CA VAL A 248 4.47 -24.98 9.46
C VAL A 248 3.01 -25.30 9.78
N GLY A 249 2.73 -26.55 10.18
CA GLY A 249 1.33 -27.00 10.34
C GLY A 249 0.53 -26.83 9.05
N GLY A 250 -0.59 -26.11 9.11
CA GLY A 250 -1.46 -25.80 7.95
C GLY A 250 -1.10 -24.51 7.22
N VAL A 251 0.01 -23.83 7.56
CA VAL A 251 0.40 -22.52 7.01
C VAL A 251 1.61 -22.65 6.10
N GLU A 252 1.49 -22.19 4.87
CA GLU A 252 2.59 -22.06 3.91
C GLU A 252 3.15 -20.64 3.95
N VAL A 253 4.45 -20.49 4.14
CA VAL A 253 5.12 -19.19 4.33
C VAL A 253 6.13 -18.96 3.20
N VAL A 254 6.03 -17.83 2.53
CA VAL A 254 6.99 -17.40 1.51
C VAL A 254 8.08 -16.56 2.12
N LEU A 255 9.32 -17.07 2.09
CA LEU A 255 10.55 -16.38 2.48
C LEU A 255 11.23 -15.83 1.22
N ILE A 256 11.77 -14.61 1.30
CA ILE A 256 12.37 -13.90 0.16
C ILE A 256 13.76 -13.35 0.50
N ALA A 257 14.65 -13.30 -0.52
CA ALA A 257 15.98 -12.73 -0.37
C ALA A 257 16.03 -11.22 -0.66
N ASN A 258 15.25 -10.72 -1.61
CA ASN A 258 15.15 -9.29 -1.92
C ASN A 258 13.94 -8.69 -1.21
N ARG A 259 14.15 -7.65 -0.39
CA ARG A 259 13.08 -7.01 0.37
C ARG A 259 12.09 -6.29 -0.56
N THR A 260 10.88 -6.81 -0.66
CA THR A 260 9.78 -6.23 -1.45
C THR A 260 8.43 -6.51 -0.80
N GLN A 261 7.39 -5.79 -1.23
CA GLN A 261 6.01 -6.01 -0.78
C GLN A 261 5.30 -7.04 -1.69
N ALA A 262 4.16 -7.57 -1.26
CA ALA A 262 3.30 -8.37 -2.12
C ALA A 262 2.60 -7.47 -3.15
N THR A 263 2.80 -7.76 -4.45
CA THR A 263 2.14 -7.05 -5.56
C THR A 263 1.47 -8.00 -6.54
N GLY A 264 2.12 -9.12 -6.88
CA GLY A 264 1.65 -10.11 -7.85
C GLY A 264 1.39 -11.47 -7.22
N LEU A 265 0.51 -12.26 -7.84
CA LEU A 265 0.22 -13.64 -7.41
C LEU A 265 1.45 -14.55 -7.55
N GLU A 266 2.40 -14.18 -8.40
CA GLU A 266 3.64 -14.90 -8.64
C GLU A 266 4.50 -15.02 -7.37
N LEU A 267 4.31 -14.12 -6.38
CA LEU A 267 4.92 -14.28 -5.06
C LEU A 267 4.70 -15.68 -4.47
N PHE A 268 3.51 -16.24 -4.68
CA PHE A 268 3.12 -17.57 -4.22
C PHE A 268 3.25 -18.64 -5.32
N THR A 269 2.78 -18.33 -6.54
CA THR A 269 2.69 -19.35 -7.61
C THR A 269 4.05 -19.78 -8.14
N ASN A 270 5.10 -18.95 -8.03
CA ASN A 270 6.49 -19.33 -8.28
C ASN A 270 6.97 -20.53 -7.43
N LEU A 271 6.33 -20.74 -6.29
CA LEU A 271 6.68 -21.76 -5.30
C LEU A 271 5.64 -22.90 -5.24
N GLY A 272 4.73 -22.96 -6.23
CA GLY A 272 3.70 -24.00 -6.33
C GLY A 272 2.49 -23.78 -5.41
N ILE A 273 2.38 -22.61 -4.77
CA ILE A 273 1.25 -22.26 -3.92
C ILE A 273 0.23 -21.48 -4.75
N ASP A 274 -0.98 -21.99 -4.93
CA ASP A 274 -2.07 -21.22 -5.55
C ASP A 274 -2.87 -20.48 -4.46
N PRO A 275 -2.73 -19.16 -4.33
CA PRO A 275 -3.45 -18.40 -3.31
C PRO A 275 -4.97 -18.42 -3.51
N ARG A 276 -5.46 -18.69 -4.73
CA ARG A 276 -6.90 -18.79 -5.02
C ARG A 276 -7.55 -20.02 -4.35
N GLN A 277 -6.74 -21.00 -3.96
CA GLN A 277 -7.19 -22.25 -3.32
C GLN A 277 -6.93 -22.25 -1.81
N ARG A 278 -6.49 -21.14 -1.23
CA ARG A 278 -6.26 -21.03 0.21
C ARG A 278 -7.37 -20.25 0.86
N LYS A 279 -7.75 -20.69 2.06
CA LYS A 279 -8.79 -20.00 2.85
C LYS A 279 -8.34 -18.61 3.25
N LEU A 280 -7.14 -18.49 3.80
CA LEU A 280 -6.53 -17.23 4.19
C LEU A 280 -5.27 -16.96 3.38
N VAL A 281 -5.20 -15.81 2.76
CA VAL A 281 -4.04 -15.32 1.99
C VAL A 281 -3.54 -14.05 2.66
N VAL A 282 -2.47 -14.15 3.44
CA VAL A 282 -1.90 -13.00 4.16
C VAL A 282 -0.82 -12.36 3.31
N VAL A 283 -0.96 -11.05 3.05
CA VAL A 283 -0.04 -10.27 2.22
C VAL A 283 0.50 -9.05 2.98
N LYS A 284 1.82 -8.87 2.98
CA LYS A 284 2.48 -7.68 3.53
C LYS A 284 2.50 -6.58 2.47
N SER A 285 1.45 -5.77 2.48
CA SER A 285 1.26 -4.69 1.52
C SER A 285 0.16 -3.73 1.99
N THR A 286 0.30 -2.44 1.72
CA THR A 286 -0.70 -1.43 2.11
C THR A 286 -1.90 -1.45 1.17
N ASN A 287 -1.66 -1.35 -0.15
CA ASN A 287 -2.74 -1.29 -1.13
C ASN A 287 -2.33 -1.82 -2.52
N HIS A 288 -1.03 -1.92 -2.82
CA HIS A 288 -0.58 -2.33 -4.16
C HIS A 288 -1.00 -3.76 -4.52
N PHE A 289 -1.18 -4.63 -3.53
CA PHE A 289 -1.71 -5.98 -3.72
C PHE A 289 -3.10 -6.00 -4.38
N MET A 290 -3.91 -4.94 -4.21
CA MET A 290 -5.27 -4.88 -4.75
C MET A 290 -5.32 -5.06 -6.27
N ALA A 291 -4.27 -4.68 -7.00
CA ALA A 291 -4.24 -4.83 -8.46
C ALA A 291 -4.30 -6.30 -8.89
N ALA A 292 -3.59 -7.21 -8.19
CA ALA A 292 -3.52 -8.63 -8.54
C ALA A 292 -4.44 -9.50 -7.67
N TYR A 293 -4.51 -9.22 -6.37
CA TYR A 293 -5.30 -10.03 -5.43
C TYR A 293 -6.76 -9.60 -5.34
N GLY A 294 -7.07 -8.32 -5.57
CA GLY A 294 -8.44 -7.80 -5.53
C GLY A 294 -9.41 -8.56 -6.45
N PRO A 295 -9.06 -8.81 -7.74
CA PRO A 295 -9.93 -9.55 -8.66
C PRO A 295 -10.22 -10.99 -8.25
N VAL A 296 -9.35 -11.62 -7.47
CA VAL A 296 -9.51 -13.03 -7.05
C VAL A 296 -10.07 -13.16 -5.64
N ALA A 297 -9.92 -12.14 -4.78
CA ALA A 297 -10.39 -12.14 -3.42
C ALA A 297 -11.93 -12.15 -3.33
N LYS A 298 -12.48 -12.98 -2.47
CA LYS A 298 -13.90 -12.94 -2.10
C LYS A 298 -14.19 -11.94 -0.98
N LYS A 299 -13.17 -11.69 -0.14
CA LYS A 299 -13.19 -10.67 0.90
C LYS A 299 -11.76 -10.16 1.11
N VAL A 300 -11.61 -8.87 1.39
CA VAL A 300 -10.35 -8.25 1.81
C VAL A 300 -10.52 -7.69 3.21
N ILE A 301 -9.61 -8.04 4.10
CA ILE A 301 -9.59 -7.60 5.50
C ILE A 301 -8.23 -6.95 5.77
N TYR A 302 -8.24 -5.75 6.35
CA TYR A 302 -7.02 -5.09 6.78
C TYR A 302 -6.76 -5.42 8.25
N VAL A 303 -5.54 -5.90 8.54
CA VAL A 303 -5.09 -6.25 9.89
C VAL A 303 -3.86 -5.43 10.23
N GLU A 304 -3.84 -4.83 11.39
CA GLU A 304 -2.66 -4.10 11.88
C GLU A 304 -1.84 -5.02 12.78
N SER A 305 -0.70 -5.50 12.26
CA SER A 305 0.33 -6.17 13.05
C SER A 305 1.14 -5.16 13.88
N GLY A 306 2.15 -5.63 14.62
CA GLY A 306 3.06 -4.78 15.39
C GLY A 306 4.04 -3.92 14.57
N GLY A 307 3.97 -3.95 13.23
CA GLY A 307 4.89 -3.28 12.32
C GLY A 307 4.98 -1.75 12.50
N PRO A 308 6.00 -1.10 11.87
CA PRO A 308 6.26 0.32 12.07
C PRO A 308 5.27 1.25 11.35
N LEU A 309 4.60 0.77 10.29
CA LEU A 309 3.71 1.59 9.47
C LEU A 309 2.29 1.59 10.06
N ARG A 310 2.11 2.27 11.18
CA ARG A 310 0.83 2.34 11.90
C ARG A 310 -0.26 3.01 11.06
N ARG A 311 -1.41 2.39 10.92
CA ARG A 311 -2.59 3.00 10.28
C ARG A 311 -3.19 4.13 11.11
N ASP A 312 -3.15 3.98 12.41
CA ASP A 312 -3.46 5.09 13.32
C ASP A 312 -2.26 6.04 13.37
N HIS A 313 -2.28 7.06 12.52
CA HIS A 313 -1.19 8.03 12.40
C HIS A 313 -0.92 8.81 13.69
N ARG A 314 -1.84 8.83 14.65
CA ARG A 314 -1.62 9.42 15.98
C ARG A 314 -0.56 8.69 16.80
N LYS A 315 -0.31 7.41 16.44
CA LYS A 315 0.72 6.56 17.07
C LYS A 315 2.08 6.62 16.38
N VAL A 316 2.19 7.36 15.28
CA VAL A 316 3.47 7.59 14.60
C VAL A 316 4.21 8.71 15.32
N PRO A 317 5.50 8.53 15.71
CA PRO A 317 6.24 9.50 16.51
C PRO A 317 6.79 10.64 15.63
N TYR A 318 5.92 11.48 15.08
CA TYR A 318 6.34 12.66 14.31
C TYR A 318 7.08 13.67 15.19
N VAL A 319 8.24 14.14 14.68
CA VAL A 319 9.09 15.13 15.32
C VAL A 319 9.17 16.42 14.50
N LYS A 320 9.16 16.29 13.16
CA LYS A 320 9.35 17.42 12.23
C LYS A 320 8.04 17.94 11.63
N ALA A 321 6.98 17.12 11.62
CA ALA A 321 5.69 17.49 11.06
C ALA A 321 5.19 18.81 11.67
N GLU A 322 4.93 19.81 10.81
CA GLU A 322 4.39 21.10 11.27
C GLU A 322 2.99 20.93 11.83
N ARG A 323 2.76 21.51 13.03
CA ARG A 323 1.49 21.44 13.75
C ARG A 323 0.75 22.79 13.68
N PRO A 324 -0.61 22.83 13.78
CA PRO A 324 -1.52 21.69 13.90
C PRO A 324 -1.76 20.96 12.58
N ILE A 325 -1.96 19.63 12.63
CA ILE A 325 -2.30 18.80 11.48
C ILE A 325 -3.19 17.62 11.91
N TRP A 326 -4.29 17.37 11.19
CA TRP A 326 -5.15 16.23 11.48
C TRP A 326 -4.47 14.90 11.04
N PRO A 327 -4.57 13.77 11.75
CA PRO A 327 -5.36 13.53 12.98
C PRO A 327 -4.57 13.77 14.28
N LEU A 328 -3.36 14.31 14.21
CA LEU A 328 -2.54 14.57 15.42
C LEU A 328 -3.17 15.64 16.29
N ASP A 329 -3.83 16.62 15.65
CA ASP A 329 -4.63 17.66 16.28
C ASP A 329 -6.06 17.56 15.74
N ALA A 330 -7.00 17.18 16.60
CA ALA A 330 -8.38 16.84 16.20
C ALA A 330 -9.12 18.01 15.55
N ASP A 331 -8.83 19.22 15.98
CA ASP A 331 -9.44 20.50 15.55
C ASP A 331 -8.60 21.26 14.50
N ALA A 332 -7.56 20.61 13.93
CA ALA A 332 -6.71 21.21 12.91
C ALA A 332 -7.54 21.70 11.72
N LYS A 333 -7.44 22.98 11.43
CA LYS A 333 -8.08 23.61 10.27
C LYS A 333 -7.20 23.48 9.03
N PRO A 334 -7.79 23.40 7.83
CA PRO A 334 -7.00 23.53 6.60
C PRO A 334 -6.29 24.87 6.55
N ARG A 335 -5.13 24.94 5.91
CA ARG A 335 -4.45 26.21 5.64
C ARG A 335 -5.14 26.98 4.51
N GLY A 336 -5.88 26.27 3.66
CA GLY A 336 -6.52 26.84 2.49
C GLY A 336 -5.56 26.97 1.30
N LEU A 337 -5.80 27.97 0.45
CA LEU A 337 -4.93 28.24 -0.69
C LEU A 337 -3.56 28.71 -0.22
N VAL A 338 -2.52 28.06 -0.75
CA VAL A 338 -1.10 28.34 -0.41
C VAL A 338 -0.26 28.72 -1.63
N PHE A 339 -0.87 28.60 -2.83
CA PHE A 339 -0.24 28.97 -4.10
C PHE A 339 -1.30 29.33 -5.13
#